data_734d5ec85dfd028c87da49e56d6b74b0
#
_entry.id   734d5ec85dfd028c87da49e56d6b74b0
#
_cell.length_a   1.000
_cell.length_b   1.000
_cell.length_c   1.000
_cell.angle_alpha   90.00
_cell.angle_beta   90.00
_cell.angle_gamma   90.00
#
_symmetry.space_group_name_H-M   'P 1'
#
loop_
_entity.id
_entity.type
_entity.pdbx_description
1 polymer ?
#
loop_
_entity_poly.entity_id
_entity_poly.type
_entity_poly.pdbx_seq_one_letter_code
_entity_poly.pdbx_strand_id
1 'polypeptide(L)'
;RLPAASQRLYRLVDPRGLEAGFLERWIPAEEAMYDSPDDPVVNWGSEQLVRALSEAGFEDCVTEEIRLTSDLLVTVGQVDRWFGPGLHGRPSYAEHLAHQLSSDEVRLVEDALRRSVAGRTVSWERTVLHVQARVPPES
;
A
#
# COMPACT_ATOMS: atom_id res chain seq x y z
N ARG A 1 1.43 7.40 -7.44
CA ARG A 1 1.37 5.96 -7.15
C ARG A 1 -0.05 5.58 -6.73
N LEU A 2 -0.61 4.55 -7.35
CA LEU A 2 -1.97 4.09 -7.04
C LEU A 2 -1.98 3.37 -5.68
N PRO A 3 -2.79 3.82 -4.71
CA PRO A 3 -2.80 3.21 -3.37
C PRO A 3 -3.21 1.73 -3.40
N ALA A 4 -4.26 1.39 -4.16
CA ALA A 4 -4.77 0.02 -4.22
C ALA A 4 -3.79 -0.96 -4.86
N ALA A 5 -2.79 -0.47 -5.58
CA ALA A 5 -1.75 -1.28 -6.23
C ALA A 5 -0.40 -1.19 -5.50
N SER A 6 -0.37 -0.73 -4.25
CA SER A 6 0.84 -0.70 -3.43
C SER A 6 1.34 -2.10 -3.13
N GLN A 7 2.65 -2.22 -2.92
CA GLN A 7 3.25 -3.49 -2.53
C GLN A 7 2.57 -4.06 -1.29
N ARG A 8 2.13 -5.30 -1.37
CA ARG A 8 1.58 -6.03 -0.22
C ARG A 8 2.71 -6.68 0.55
N LEU A 9 2.77 -6.41 1.85
CA LEU A 9 3.85 -6.94 2.69
C LEU A 9 3.75 -8.45 2.87
N TYR A 10 2.54 -9.01 2.89
CA TYR A 10 2.37 -10.46 3.03
C TYR A 10 2.98 -11.24 1.85
N ARG A 11 3.17 -10.61 0.69
CA ARG A 11 3.80 -11.24 -0.46
C ARG A 11 5.32 -11.32 -0.36
N LEU A 12 5.91 -10.60 0.57
CA LEU A 12 7.35 -10.55 0.75
C LEU A 12 7.88 -11.64 1.69
N VAL A 13 7.00 -12.36 2.38
CA VAL A 13 7.38 -13.41 3.33
C VAL A 13 7.29 -14.79 2.69
N ASP A 14 8.12 -15.71 3.22
CA ASP A 14 8.04 -17.12 2.85
C ASP A 14 6.92 -17.77 3.66
N PRO A 15 5.83 -18.26 3.00
CA PRO A 15 4.72 -18.86 3.72
C PRO A 15 5.08 -20.15 4.46
N ARG A 16 6.19 -20.80 4.10
CA ARG A 16 6.62 -22.04 4.75
C ARG A 16 7.02 -21.84 6.20
N GLY A 17 7.39 -20.60 6.61
CA GLY A 17 7.73 -20.27 7.98
C GLY A 17 6.55 -19.89 8.86
N LEU A 18 5.32 -19.94 8.33
CA LEU A 18 4.10 -19.54 9.03
C LEU A 18 3.26 -20.77 9.36
N GLU A 19 2.47 -20.67 10.44
CA GLU A 19 1.48 -21.69 10.75
C GLU A 19 0.46 -21.84 9.62
N ALA A 20 -0.03 -23.06 9.42
CA ALA A 20 -1.07 -23.33 8.44
C ALA A 20 -2.31 -22.48 8.74
N GLY A 21 -2.82 -21.79 7.71
CA GLY A 21 -4.00 -20.95 7.83
C GLY A 21 -3.74 -19.53 8.33
N PHE A 22 -2.51 -19.20 8.78
CA PHE A 22 -2.23 -17.84 9.28
C PHE A 22 -2.33 -16.79 8.16
N LEU A 23 -1.85 -17.09 6.95
CA LEU A 23 -1.99 -16.18 5.82
C LEU A 23 -3.47 -15.89 5.48
N GLU A 24 -4.36 -16.84 5.68
CA GLU A 24 -5.79 -16.64 5.46
C GLU A 24 -6.38 -15.57 6.38
N ARG A 25 -5.74 -15.31 7.50
CA ARG A 25 -6.12 -14.23 8.42
C ARG A 25 -5.36 -12.93 8.14
N TRP A 26 -4.07 -13.04 7.78
CA TRP A 26 -3.22 -11.87 7.51
C TRP A 26 -3.64 -11.14 6.24
N ILE A 27 -3.87 -11.88 5.16
CA ILE A 27 -4.20 -11.27 3.86
C ILE A 27 -5.43 -10.36 3.94
N PRO A 28 -6.59 -10.80 4.49
CA PRO A 28 -7.74 -9.90 4.59
C PRO A 28 -7.49 -8.69 5.49
N ALA A 29 -6.71 -8.86 6.55
CA ALA A 29 -6.39 -7.76 7.46
C ALA A 29 -5.56 -6.67 6.77
N GLU A 30 -4.59 -7.06 5.95
CA GLU A 30 -3.81 -6.10 5.17
C GLU A 30 -4.62 -5.50 4.03
N GLU A 31 -5.39 -6.31 3.30
CA GLU A 31 -6.20 -5.81 2.19
C GLU A 31 -7.24 -4.77 2.65
N ALA A 32 -7.75 -4.89 3.86
CA ALA A 32 -8.70 -3.93 4.42
C ALA A 32 -8.12 -2.51 4.51
N MET A 33 -6.80 -2.35 4.59
CA MET A 33 -6.15 -1.03 4.61
C MET A 33 -6.40 -0.23 3.34
N TYR A 34 -6.64 -0.92 2.22
CA TYR A 34 -6.80 -0.31 0.90
C TYR A 34 -8.26 -0.19 0.49
N ASP A 35 -9.17 -0.65 1.32
CA ASP A 35 -10.60 -0.75 1.05
C ASP A 35 -11.42 0.30 1.81
N SER A 36 -10.78 1.30 2.39
CA SER A 36 -11.46 2.33 3.17
C SER A 36 -12.06 3.40 2.24
N PRO A 37 -13.39 3.47 2.06
CA PRO A 37 -14.02 4.44 1.17
C PRO A 37 -13.88 5.87 1.66
N ASP A 38 -13.61 6.07 2.95
CA ASP A 38 -13.54 7.40 3.56
C ASP A 38 -12.09 7.91 3.68
N ASP A 39 -11.08 7.09 3.38
CA ASP A 39 -9.68 7.52 3.47
C ASP A 39 -9.22 8.07 2.10
N PRO A 40 -9.01 9.40 1.99
CA PRO A 40 -8.62 10.01 0.71
C PRO A 40 -7.24 9.59 0.23
N VAL A 41 -6.45 8.94 1.06
CA VAL A 41 -5.12 8.46 0.65
C VAL A 41 -5.22 7.15 -0.12
N VAL A 42 -6.24 6.33 0.14
CA VAL A 42 -6.36 5.00 -0.46
C VAL A 42 -7.60 4.82 -1.33
N ASN A 43 -8.57 5.72 -1.29
CA ASN A 43 -9.86 5.53 -1.95
C ASN A 43 -9.93 6.07 -3.38
N TRP A 44 -8.80 6.34 -4.02
CA TRP A 44 -8.81 6.92 -5.37
C TRP A 44 -8.13 5.99 -6.38
N GLY A 45 -8.53 6.14 -7.64
CA GLY A 45 -7.95 5.45 -8.77
C GLY A 45 -7.95 6.36 -9.99
N SER A 46 -7.67 5.79 -11.18
CA SER A 46 -7.60 6.56 -12.42
C SER A 46 -8.90 7.29 -12.74
N GLU A 47 -10.05 6.65 -12.49
CA GLU A 47 -11.35 7.25 -12.78
C GLU A 47 -11.62 8.50 -11.95
N GLN A 48 -11.32 8.44 -10.65
CA GLN A 48 -11.49 9.57 -9.75
C GLN A 48 -10.58 10.73 -10.13
N LEU A 49 -9.34 10.41 -10.52
CA LEU A 49 -8.39 11.45 -10.94
C LEU A 49 -8.84 12.13 -12.24
N VAL A 50 -9.27 11.35 -13.24
CA VAL A 50 -9.78 11.90 -14.50
C VAL A 50 -10.99 12.80 -14.24
N ARG A 51 -11.90 12.37 -13.38
CA ARG A 51 -13.07 13.16 -13.02
C ARG A 51 -12.66 14.48 -12.36
N ALA A 52 -11.74 14.45 -11.42
CA ALA A 52 -11.27 15.65 -10.73
C ALA A 52 -10.62 16.64 -11.71
N LEU A 53 -9.81 16.14 -12.64
CA LEU A 53 -9.17 16.98 -13.65
C LEU A 53 -10.20 17.59 -14.60
N SER A 54 -11.19 16.80 -15.01
CA SER A 54 -12.27 17.31 -15.89
C SER A 54 -13.09 18.39 -15.18
N GLU A 55 -13.40 18.20 -13.91
CA GLU A 55 -14.12 19.20 -13.10
C GLU A 55 -13.29 20.48 -12.90
N ALA A 56 -11.97 20.37 -12.91
CA ALA A 56 -11.07 21.51 -12.84
C ALA A 56 -10.88 22.23 -14.17
N GLY A 57 -11.47 21.73 -15.25
CA GLY A 57 -11.46 22.38 -16.57
C GLY A 57 -10.43 21.81 -17.55
N PHE A 58 -9.73 20.76 -17.21
CA PHE A 58 -8.81 20.10 -18.14
C PHE A 58 -9.57 19.25 -19.16
N GLU A 59 -9.03 19.17 -20.37
CA GLU A 59 -9.61 18.42 -21.47
C GLU A 59 -8.69 17.26 -21.90
N ASP A 60 -9.30 16.27 -22.57
CA ASP A 60 -8.57 15.16 -23.18
C ASP A 60 -7.66 14.44 -22.19
N CYS A 61 -8.20 14.15 -21.01
CA CYS A 61 -7.47 13.44 -19.98
C CYS A 61 -7.21 11.99 -20.39
N VAL A 62 -5.93 11.62 -20.48
CA VAL A 62 -5.49 10.26 -20.80
C VAL A 62 -4.66 9.74 -19.64
N THR A 63 -4.95 8.52 -19.21
CA THR A 63 -4.24 7.89 -18.11
C THR A 63 -3.57 6.62 -18.59
N GLU A 64 -2.39 6.33 -18.02
CA GLU A 64 -1.66 5.10 -18.25
C GLU A 64 -1.15 4.57 -16.91
N GLU A 65 -1.46 3.33 -16.60
CA GLU A 65 -0.94 2.65 -15.42
C GLU A 65 0.37 1.96 -15.79
N ILE A 66 1.45 2.33 -15.11
CA ILE A 66 2.77 1.76 -15.34
C ILE A 66 3.18 0.98 -14.08
N ARG A 67 3.31 -0.34 -14.24
CA ARG A 67 3.79 -1.20 -13.16
C ARG A 67 5.31 -1.23 -13.18
N LEU A 68 5.92 -0.86 -12.07
CA LEU A 68 7.36 -0.79 -11.91
C LEU A 68 7.79 -1.76 -10.79
N THR A 69 8.88 -2.47 -11.05
CA THR A 69 9.52 -3.31 -10.06
C THR A 69 10.94 -2.83 -9.88
N SER A 70 11.36 -2.62 -8.64
CA SER A 70 12.72 -2.18 -8.33
C SER A 70 13.24 -2.89 -7.09
N ASP A 71 14.56 -3.01 -7.00
CA ASP A 71 15.18 -3.53 -5.79
C ASP A 71 15.18 -2.44 -4.72
N LEU A 72 14.63 -2.76 -3.56
CA LEU A 72 14.52 -1.85 -2.44
C LEU A 72 15.17 -2.48 -1.21
N LEU A 73 16.08 -1.75 -0.58
CA LEU A 73 16.61 -2.14 0.72
C LEU A 73 15.59 -1.74 1.79
N VAL A 74 15.04 -2.75 2.47
CA VAL A 74 14.13 -2.52 3.60
C VAL A 74 14.98 -2.44 4.86
N THR A 75 15.08 -1.24 5.44
CA THR A 75 15.89 -1.05 6.65
C THR A 75 15.15 -1.53 7.89
N VAL A 76 15.92 -1.88 8.93
CA VAL A 76 15.35 -2.22 10.24
C VAL A 76 14.48 -1.07 10.77
N GLY A 77 14.94 0.17 10.60
CA GLY A 77 14.18 1.35 11.02
C GLY A 77 12.85 1.50 10.29
N GLN A 78 12.77 1.09 9.03
CA GLN A 78 11.51 1.10 8.29
C GLN A 78 10.53 0.08 8.87
N VAL A 79 11.00 -1.13 9.19
CA VAL A 79 10.16 -2.14 9.84
C VAL A 79 9.71 -1.64 11.21
N ASP A 80 10.60 -1.01 11.97
CA ASP A 80 10.23 -0.41 13.26
C ASP A 80 9.09 0.60 13.12
N ARG A 81 9.09 1.41 12.05
CA ARG A 81 8.00 2.37 11.80
C ARG A 81 6.68 1.69 11.46
N TRP A 82 6.72 0.57 10.75
CA TRP A 82 5.49 -0.17 10.43
C TRP A 82 4.80 -0.71 11.68
N PHE A 83 5.58 -1.08 12.69
CA PHE A 83 5.05 -1.70 13.91
C PHE A 83 5.08 -0.76 15.13
N GLY A 84 5.47 0.49 14.92
CA GLY A 84 5.40 1.52 15.95
C GLY A 84 4.04 2.23 15.96
N PRO A 85 3.92 3.31 16.75
CA PRO A 85 2.70 4.10 16.77
C PRO A 85 2.51 4.88 15.46
N GLY A 86 1.25 5.14 15.11
CA GLY A 86 0.91 5.98 13.97
C GLY A 86 1.38 7.42 14.15
N LEU A 87 1.54 8.13 13.04
CA LEU A 87 2.01 9.52 13.03
C LEU A 87 1.01 10.40 12.29
N HIS A 88 0.93 11.67 12.71
CA HIS A 88 0.12 12.70 12.05
C HIS A 88 -1.36 12.30 11.89
N GLY A 89 -1.93 11.64 12.91
CA GLY A 89 -3.32 11.21 12.89
C GLY A 89 -3.60 10.00 12.00
N ARG A 90 -2.56 9.39 11.45
CA ARG A 90 -2.70 8.21 10.58
C ARG A 90 -2.24 6.96 11.32
N PRO A 91 -3.02 5.86 11.27
CA PRO A 91 -2.61 4.60 11.88
C PRO A 91 -1.37 4.02 11.18
N SER A 92 -0.53 3.33 11.97
CA SER A 92 0.57 2.55 11.41
C SER A 92 0.05 1.25 10.80
N TYR A 93 0.94 0.52 10.11
CA TYR A 93 0.60 -0.80 9.57
C TYR A 93 0.09 -1.74 10.67
N ALA A 94 0.80 -1.79 11.81
CA ALA A 94 0.39 -2.63 12.94
C ALA A 94 -0.98 -2.22 13.49
N GLU A 95 -1.25 -0.93 13.57
CA GLU A 95 -2.54 -0.43 14.06
C GLU A 95 -3.69 -0.80 13.11
N HIS A 96 -3.45 -0.77 11.80
CA HIS A 96 -4.43 -1.27 10.83
C HIS A 96 -4.69 -2.78 11.01
N LEU A 97 -3.64 -3.57 11.15
CA LEU A 97 -3.80 -5.02 11.35
C LEU A 97 -4.58 -5.34 12.62
N ALA A 98 -4.41 -4.53 13.66
CA ALA A 98 -5.07 -4.73 14.96
C ALA A 98 -6.59 -4.62 14.89
N HIS A 99 -7.16 -4.10 13.81
CA HIS A 99 -8.61 -4.11 13.60
C HIS A 99 -9.16 -5.51 13.37
N GLN A 100 -8.34 -6.44 12.87
CA GLN A 100 -8.77 -7.80 12.54
C GLN A 100 -7.91 -8.89 13.19
N LEU A 101 -6.71 -8.56 13.62
CA LEU A 101 -5.78 -9.50 14.23
C LEU A 101 -5.59 -9.17 15.70
N SER A 102 -5.37 -10.21 16.52
CA SER A 102 -5.01 -10.04 17.92
C SER A 102 -3.59 -9.48 18.03
N SER A 103 -3.22 -8.99 19.22
CA SER A 103 -1.86 -8.49 19.47
C SER A 103 -0.80 -9.57 19.26
N ASP A 104 -1.10 -10.82 19.61
CA ASP A 104 -0.19 -11.94 19.37
C ASP A 104 -0.05 -12.22 17.87
N GLU A 105 -1.13 -12.13 17.12
CA GLU A 105 -1.09 -12.30 15.66
C GLU A 105 -0.31 -11.18 14.97
N VAL A 106 -0.48 -9.94 15.40
CA VAL A 106 0.30 -8.81 14.90
C VAL A 106 1.79 -9.03 15.15
N ARG A 107 2.14 -9.57 16.33
CA ARG A 107 3.54 -9.90 16.65
C ARG A 107 4.09 -10.98 15.73
N LEU A 108 3.28 -11.98 15.38
CA LEU A 108 3.68 -13.01 14.41
C LEU A 108 3.95 -12.40 13.03
N VAL A 109 3.16 -11.43 12.59
CA VAL A 109 3.40 -10.69 11.35
C VAL A 109 4.72 -9.94 11.43
N GLU A 110 4.95 -9.23 12.54
CA GLU A 110 6.20 -8.50 12.76
C GLU A 110 7.41 -9.42 12.68
N ASP A 111 7.38 -10.55 13.37
CA ASP A 111 8.47 -11.52 13.37
C ASP A 111 8.73 -12.07 11.96
N ALA A 112 7.66 -12.38 11.22
CA ALA A 112 7.79 -12.89 9.86
C ALA A 112 8.43 -11.86 8.93
N LEU A 113 8.02 -10.59 9.01
CA LEU A 113 8.59 -9.52 8.20
C LEU A 113 10.04 -9.22 8.58
N ARG A 114 10.35 -9.22 9.87
CA ARG A 114 11.74 -8.99 10.32
C ARG A 114 12.67 -10.08 9.80
N ARG A 115 12.24 -11.34 9.81
CA ARG A 115 13.05 -12.45 9.28
C ARG A 115 13.19 -12.39 7.76
N SER A 116 12.14 -11.95 7.07
CA SER A 116 12.10 -12.03 5.61
C SER A 116 12.71 -10.82 4.92
N VAL A 117 12.54 -9.61 5.47
CA VAL A 117 12.87 -8.39 4.74
C VAL A 117 13.79 -7.41 5.49
N ALA A 118 13.83 -7.43 6.82
CA ALA A 118 14.59 -6.43 7.56
C ALA A 118 16.08 -6.51 7.25
N GLY A 119 16.66 -5.40 6.81
CA GLY A 119 18.07 -5.33 6.40
C GLY A 119 18.37 -6.02 5.09
N ARG A 120 17.35 -6.37 4.30
CA ARG A 120 17.51 -7.08 3.02
C ARG A 120 16.98 -6.25 1.86
N THR A 121 17.55 -6.51 0.69
CA THR A 121 17.05 -5.96 -0.57
C THR A 121 16.01 -6.90 -1.13
N VAL A 122 14.83 -6.37 -1.41
CA VAL A 122 13.70 -7.14 -1.93
C VAL A 122 13.20 -6.51 -3.23
N SER A 123 12.55 -7.33 -4.05
CA SER A 123 11.87 -6.85 -5.24
C SER A 123 10.58 -6.16 -4.82
N TRP A 124 10.47 -4.87 -5.08
CA TRP A 124 9.35 -4.04 -4.64
C TRP A 124 8.53 -3.59 -5.83
N GLU A 125 7.25 -3.91 -5.82
CA GLU A 125 6.32 -3.49 -6.87
C GLU A 125 5.62 -2.20 -6.50
N ARG A 126 5.47 -1.33 -7.50
CA ARG A 126 4.63 -0.14 -7.40
C ARG A 126 3.97 0.11 -8.75
N THR A 127 2.79 0.70 -8.71
CA THR A 127 2.12 1.14 -9.92
C THR A 127 2.04 2.66 -9.89
N VAL A 128 2.53 3.26 -10.96
CA VAL A 128 2.51 4.71 -11.16
C VAL A 128 1.41 5.03 -12.17
N LEU A 129 0.59 6.01 -11.86
CA LEU A 129 -0.39 6.51 -12.79
C LEU A 129 0.21 7.72 -13.50
N HIS A 130 0.39 7.59 -14.82
CA HIS A 130 0.82 8.69 -15.67
C HIS A 130 -0.42 9.34 -16.28
N VAL A 131 -0.53 10.65 -16.12
CA VAL A 131 -1.71 11.39 -16.59
C VAL A 131 -1.26 12.49 -17.52
N GLN A 132 -1.93 12.58 -18.67
CA GLN A 132 -1.81 13.71 -19.58
C GLN A 132 -3.16 14.37 -19.72
N ALA A 133 -3.17 15.70 -19.65
CA ALA A 133 -4.37 16.47 -19.81
C ALA A 133 -4.05 17.75 -20.56
N ARG A 134 -5.00 18.24 -21.34
CA ARG A 134 -4.84 19.46 -22.12
C ARG A 134 -5.51 20.62 -21.40
N VAL A 135 -4.79 21.75 -21.35
CA VAL A 135 -5.39 23.00 -20.89
C VAL A 135 -6.28 23.53 -22.01
N PRO A 136 -7.55 23.87 -21.73
CA PRO A 136 -8.42 24.39 -22.77
C PRO A 136 -7.90 25.73 -23.29
N PRO A 137 -8.12 26.03 -24.58
CA PRO A 137 -7.67 27.32 -25.13
C PRO A 137 -8.43 28.46 -24.47
N GLU A 138 -7.74 29.59 -24.28
CA GLU A 138 -8.39 30.81 -23.83
C GLU A 138 -9.40 31.30 -24.85
N SER A 139 -10.59 31.61 -24.35
CA SER A 139 -11.67 32.13 -25.20
C SER A 139 -11.75 33.65 -25.11
#